data_0d4601c10bdb5335ced08a58582c0dd1
#
_entry.id   0d4601c10bdb5335ced08a58582c0dd1
#
_cell.length_a   1.000
_cell.length_b   1.000
_cell.length_c   1.000
_cell.angle_alpha   90.00
_cell.angle_beta   90.00
_cell.angle_gamma   90.00
#
_symmetry.space_group_name_H-M   'P 1'
#
loop_
_entity.id
_entity.type
_entity.pdbx_description
1 polymer ?
#
loop_
_entity_poly.entity_id
_entity_poly.type
_entity_poly.pdbx_seq_one_letter_code
_entity_poly.pdbx_strand_id
1 'polypeptide(L)'
;MRDDEKLGFAIQGATNGQSQLVLILLGPPGAGKGTQCKKLVESLHTPHISTGDILRDNIRRETELGRKVQEVMASGRLVSDDLVLKMLADRTQAEDCSRGFLLDGFPRTPAQAKMLDDFLAERTRDGVSCSLLVIRLVVNQPTLLKRLSGRQHCPACRKIYSADLRPPQLPGLCDFDGSKLVIREDDREETILKRLCIYEQQISPIVEHYTRVGGVAEIDGDRLVEEVSADIIGTIQKMFPFMLQQ
;
A
#
# COMPACT_ATOMS: atom_id res chain seq x y z
N MET A 1 -33.10 9.44 2.92
CA MET A 1 -32.83 9.48 4.37
C MET A 1 -32.70 8.04 4.85
N ARG A 2 -31.54 7.64 5.35
CA ARG A 2 -31.14 6.35 5.96
C ARG A 2 -30.17 5.48 5.17
N ASP A 3 -29.13 6.06 4.57
CA ASP A 3 -27.93 5.30 4.18
C ASP A 3 -26.64 5.80 4.87
N ASP A 4 -26.71 6.92 5.62
CA ASP A 4 -25.56 7.55 6.25
C ASP A 4 -25.21 6.98 7.65
N GLU A 5 -26.04 6.11 8.21
CA GLU A 5 -25.84 5.57 9.57
C GLU A 5 -24.96 4.30 9.65
N LYS A 6 -24.55 3.73 8.51
CA LYS A 6 -23.80 2.45 8.50
C LYS A 6 -22.30 2.56 8.35
N LEU A 7 -21.76 3.74 8.07
CA LEU A 7 -20.32 3.95 7.90
C LEU A 7 -19.68 4.64 9.11
N GLY A 8 -20.13 4.32 10.29
CA GLY A 8 -19.46 4.71 11.53
C GLY A 8 -18.17 3.92 11.79
N PHE A 9 -17.31 3.74 10.78
CA PHE A 9 -15.90 3.49 11.03
C PHE A 9 -15.29 4.80 11.51
N ALA A 10 -15.80 5.25 12.64
CA ALA A 10 -15.24 6.37 13.31
C ALA A 10 -13.76 6.07 13.53
N ILE A 11 -12.94 7.06 13.22
CA ILE A 11 -11.76 7.38 13.98
C ILE A 11 -12.25 7.70 15.42
N GLN A 12 -12.88 6.75 16.05
CA GLN A 12 -13.10 6.77 17.50
C GLN A 12 -11.81 6.18 18.04
N GLY A 13 -11.04 7.05 18.65
CA GLY A 13 -9.87 6.65 19.40
C GLY A 13 -10.18 5.37 20.16
N ALA A 14 -9.33 4.37 19.99
CA ALA A 14 -9.49 3.04 20.57
C ALA A 14 -9.86 3.16 22.06
N THR A 15 -11.11 2.92 22.37
CA THR A 15 -11.62 3.01 23.73
C THR A 15 -11.33 1.77 24.54
N ASN A 16 -10.41 0.92 24.22
CA ASN A 16 -9.89 -0.17 25.09
C ASN A 16 -8.97 -1.09 24.28
N GLY A 17 -7.74 -0.72 24.00
CA GLY A 17 -6.59 -1.65 23.83
C GLY A 17 -6.63 -2.82 22.84
N GLN A 18 -7.73 -3.09 22.15
CA GLN A 18 -7.96 -4.29 21.34
C GLN A 18 -8.43 -4.02 19.89
N SER A 19 -8.29 -2.79 19.41
CA SER A 19 -8.66 -2.48 18.02
C SER A 19 -7.51 -2.79 17.06
N GLN A 20 -7.79 -3.52 15.98
CA GLN A 20 -6.85 -3.77 14.88
C GLN A 20 -6.61 -2.48 14.09
N LEU A 21 -5.35 -2.08 13.91
CA LEU A 21 -5.02 -0.96 13.04
C LEU A 21 -5.02 -1.42 11.58
N VAL A 22 -5.86 -0.80 10.77
CA VAL A 22 -5.81 -0.90 9.31
C VAL A 22 -5.26 0.40 8.75
N LEU A 23 -4.00 0.39 8.32
CA LEU A 23 -3.36 1.55 7.73
C LEU A 23 -3.34 1.41 6.21
N ILE A 24 -3.96 2.35 5.51
CA ILE A 24 -3.92 2.44 4.05
C ILE A 24 -2.89 3.50 3.64
N LEU A 25 -1.88 3.10 2.87
CA LEU A 25 -1.00 4.04 2.19
C LEU A 25 -1.47 4.25 0.74
N LEU A 26 -2.03 5.43 0.47
CA LEU A 26 -2.34 5.92 -0.87
C LEU A 26 -1.15 6.69 -1.44
N GLY A 27 -1.07 6.73 -2.75
CA GLY A 27 -0.05 7.51 -3.46
C GLY A 27 0.26 6.92 -4.84
N PRO A 28 0.80 7.72 -5.77
CA PRO A 28 1.10 7.25 -7.11
C PRO A 28 2.17 6.15 -7.14
N PRO A 29 2.29 5.40 -8.24
CA PRO A 29 3.48 4.60 -8.49
C PRO A 29 4.74 5.45 -8.30
N GLY A 30 5.76 4.93 -7.61
CA GLY A 30 6.98 5.69 -7.32
C GLY A 30 6.94 6.60 -6.08
N ALA A 31 5.80 6.77 -5.41
CA ALA A 31 5.69 7.63 -4.22
C ALA A 31 6.46 7.14 -2.97
N GLY A 32 6.98 5.91 -2.98
CA GLY A 32 7.73 5.39 -1.83
C GLY A 32 6.91 4.56 -0.85
N LYS A 33 5.63 4.27 -1.13
CA LYS A 33 4.73 3.49 -0.26
C LYS A 33 5.38 2.21 0.30
N GLY A 34 5.88 1.36 -0.58
CA GLY A 34 6.51 0.10 -0.13
C GLY A 34 7.78 0.29 0.70
N THR A 35 8.50 1.40 0.53
CA THR A 35 9.65 1.77 1.38
C THR A 35 9.16 2.15 2.77
N GLN A 36 8.13 2.98 2.85
CA GLN A 36 7.54 3.40 4.11
C GLN A 36 6.87 2.24 4.83
N CYS A 37 6.12 1.39 4.13
CA CYS A 37 5.54 0.19 4.74
C CYS A 37 6.59 -0.71 5.40
N LYS A 38 7.76 -0.92 4.78
CA LYS A 38 8.83 -1.73 5.38
C LYS A 38 9.34 -1.15 6.69
N LYS A 39 9.51 0.18 6.78
CA LYS A 39 9.90 0.87 8.02
C LYS A 39 8.79 0.79 9.08
N LEU A 40 7.55 0.95 8.67
CA LEU A 40 6.40 0.88 9.57
C LEU A 40 6.19 -0.53 10.14
N VAL A 41 6.45 -1.60 9.38
CA VAL A 41 6.42 -2.99 9.88
C VAL A 41 7.35 -3.15 11.08
N GLU A 42 8.55 -2.59 11.01
CA GLU A 42 9.53 -2.66 12.10
C GLU A 42 9.07 -1.91 13.36
N SER A 43 8.39 -0.77 13.17
CA SER A 43 7.93 0.08 14.28
C SER A 43 6.59 -0.35 14.89
N LEU A 44 5.67 -0.90 14.05
CA LEU A 44 4.30 -1.22 14.46
C LEU A 44 4.10 -2.72 14.73
N HIS A 45 5.08 -3.56 14.36
CA HIS A 45 4.96 -5.03 14.38
C HIS A 45 3.70 -5.55 13.67
N THR A 46 3.34 -4.88 12.57
CA THR A 46 2.09 -5.11 11.82
C THR A 46 2.44 -5.48 10.37
N PRO A 47 1.88 -6.55 9.80
CA PRO A 47 2.29 -7.03 8.48
C PRO A 47 1.96 -6.05 7.37
N HIS A 48 2.87 -5.96 6.38
CA HIS A 48 2.67 -5.24 5.14
C HIS A 48 2.00 -6.13 4.10
N ILE A 49 0.86 -5.72 3.60
CA ILE A 49 0.10 -6.38 2.55
C ILE A 49 0.17 -5.52 1.29
N SER A 50 1.04 -5.89 0.37
CA SER A 50 1.14 -5.25 -0.95
C SER A 50 0.43 -6.11 -1.99
N THR A 51 -0.70 -5.65 -2.49
CA THR A 51 -1.44 -6.36 -3.54
C THR A 51 -0.59 -6.56 -4.79
N GLY A 52 0.24 -5.58 -5.14
CA GLY A 52 1.17 -5.70 -6.26
C GLY A 52 2.26 -6.76 -6.03
N ASP A 53 2.76 -6.91 -4.81
CA ASP A 53 3.79 -7.93 -4.51
C ASP A 53 3.19 -9.34 -4.47
N ILE A 54 1.96 -9.50 -3.96
CA ILE A 54 1.24 -10.77 -4.00
C ILE A 54 1.03 -11.22 -5.45
N LEU A 55 0.58 -10.31 -6.32
CA LEU A 55 0.38 -10.62 -7.74
C LEU A 55 1.70 -10.97 -8.44
N ARG A 56 2.77 -10.20 -8.23
CA ARG A 56 4.10 -10.50 -8.78
C ARG A 56 4.66 -11.83 -8.29
N ASP A 57 4.40 -12.19 -7.04
CA ASP A 57 4.81 -13.50 -6.51
C ASP A 57 4.07 -14.65 -7.20
N ASN A 58 2.78 -14.50 -7.44
CA ASN A 58 2.00 -15.47 -8.20
C ASN A 58 2.50 -15.63 -9.66
N ILE A 59 2.85 -14.51 -10.31
CA ILE A 59 3.45 -14.54 -11.67
C ILE A 59 4.78 -15.32 -11.64
N ARG A 60 5.66 -14.99 -10.70
CA ARG A 60 6.98 -15.65 -10.57
C ARG A 60 6.85 -17.16 -10.29
N ARG A 61 5.84 -17.55 -9.52
CA ARG A 61 5.57 -18.98 -9.19
C ARG A 61 4.73 -19.66 -10.25
N GLU A 62 4.41 -18.98 -11.34
CA GLU A 62 3.61 -19.49 -12.46
C GLU A 62 2.29 -20.14 -12.01
N THR A 63 1.66 -19.61 -10.96
CA THR A 63 0.36 -20.09 -10.51
C THR A 63 -0.71 -19.82 -11.59
N GLU A 64 -1.86 -20.47 -11.51
CA GLU A 64 -2.99 -20.19 -12.41
C GLU A 64 -3.39 -18.71 -12.35
N LEU A 65 -3.40 -18.12 -11.13
CA LEU A 65 -3.61 -16.71 -10.93
C LEU A 65 -2.53 -15.86 -11.60
N GLY A 66 -1.25 -16.22 -11.40
CA GLY A 66 -0.12 -15.51 -11.97
C GLY A 66 -0.21 -15.42 -13.49
N ARG A 67 -0.51 -16.54 -14.17
CA ARG A 67 -0.71 -16.56 -15.62
C ARG A 67 -1.85 -15.67 -16.10
N LYS A 68 -2.99 -15.64 -15.36
CA LYS A 68 -4.15 -14.79 -15.70
C LYS A 68 -3.87 -13.30 -15.59
N VAL A 69 -3.01 -12.86 -14.65
CA VAL A 69 -2.80 -11.45 -14.38
C VAL A 69 -1.53 -10.87 -15.01
N GLN A 70 -0.64 -11.70 -15.53
CA GLN A 70 0.66 -11.30 -16.05
C GLN A 70 0.57 -10.20 -17.11
N GLU A 71 -0.25 -10.41 -18.14
CA GLU A 71 -0.42 -9.43 -19.24
C GLU A 71 -1.06 -8.12 -18.74
N VAL A 72 -2.06 -8.22 -17.86
CA VAL A 72 -2.73 -7.07 -17.28
C VAL A 72 -1.73 -6.20 -16.52
N MET A 73 -0.89 -6.80 -15.69
CA MET A 73 0.13 -6.09 -14.92
C MET A 73 1.25 -5.53 -15.80
N ALA A 74 1.74 -6.29 -16.77
CA ALA A 74 2.78 -5.84 -17.71
C ALA A 74 2.33 -4.60 -18.51
N SER A 75 1.03 -4.53 -18.86
CA SER A 75 0.43 -3.38 -19.54
C SER A 75 0.11 -2.20 -18.63
N GLY A 76 0.34 -2.30 -17.32
CA GLY A 76 0.06 -1.26 -16.32
C GLY A 76 -1.42 -1.09 -15.99
N ARG A 77 -2.29 -1.97 -16.47
CA ARG A 77 -3.73 -1.97 -16.15
C ARG A 77 -4.00 -2.50 -14.74
N LEU A 78 -5.20 -2.24 -14.23
CA LEU A 78 -5.64 -2.79 -12.95
C LEU A 78 -6.19 -4.22 -13.14
N VAL A 79 -5.89 -5.07 -12.17
CA VAL A 79 -6.49 -6.40 -12.03
C VAL A 79 -7.93 -6.24 -11.50
N SER A 80 -8.82 -7.18 -11.78
CA SER A 80 -10.22 -7.11 -11.36
C SER A 80 -10.38 -6.94 -9.85
N ASP A 81 -11.34 -6.12 -9.46
CA ASP A 81 -11.57 -5.73 -8.06
C ASP A 81 -11.88 -6.94 -7.18
N ASP A 82 -12.75 -7.85 -7.64
CA ASP A 82 -13.12 -9.08 -6.91
C ASP A 82 -11.92 -9.98 -6.63
N LEU A 83 -11.01 -10.11 -7.61
CA LEU A 83 -9.82 -10.93 -7.46
C LEU A 83 -8.87 -10.35 -6.41
N VAL A 84 -8.67 -9.02 -6.43
CA VAL A 84 -7.81 -8.33 -5.47
C VAL A 84 -8.42 -8.40 -4.07
N LEU A 85 -9.74 -8.21 -3.92
CA LEU A 85 -10.41 -8.32 -2.63
C LEU A 85 -10.30 -9.74 -2.07
N LYS A 86 -10.53 -10.77 -2.90
CA LYS A 86 -10.39 -12.16 -2.46
C LYS A 86 -8.98 -12.44 -1.93
N MET A 87 -7.95 -12.02 -2.66
CA MET A 87 -6.56 -12.16 -2.21
C MET A 87 -6.29 -11.44 -0.89
N LEU A 88 -6.88 -10.26 -0.70
CA LEU A 88 -6.77 -9.50 0.54
C LEU A 88 -7.47 -10.23 1.68
N ALA A 89 -8.70 -10.69 1.47
CA ALA A 89 -9.47 -11.45 2.46
C ALA A 89 -8.72 -12.71 2.91
N ASP A 90 -8.21 -13.49 1.95
CA ASP A 90 -7.41 -14.69 2.25
C ASP A 90 -6.15 -14.35 3.06
N ARG A 91 -5.42 -13.28 2.69
CA ARG A 91 -4.17 -12.86 3.36
C ARG A 91 -4.41 -12.35 4.79
N THR A 92 -5.50 -11.65 5.02
CA THR A 92 -5.81 -11.05 6.33
C THR A 92 -6.34 -12.05 7.36
N GLN A 93 -6.60 -13.30 6.96
CA GLN A 93 -6.92 -14.40 7.87
C GLN A 93 -5.67 -14.98 8.58
N ALA A 94 -4.47 -14.68 8.08
CA ALA A 94 -3.24 -15.17 8.69
C ALA A 94 -3.05 -14.58 10.09
N GLU A 95 -2.47 -15.37 11.00
CA GLU A 95 -2.30 -15.05 12.42
C GLU A 95 -1.53 -13.73 12.64
N ASP A 96 -0.55 -13.42 11.77
CA ASP A 96 0.22 -12.18 11.84
C ASP A 96 -0.63 -10.92 11.61
N CYS A 97 -1.83 -11.04 11.03
CA CYS A 97 -2.78 -9.96 10.85
C CYS A 97 -3.72 -9.73 12.05
N SER A 98 -3.57 -10.50 13.12
CA SER A 98 -4.43 -10.40 14.31
C SER A 98 -4.39 -9.04 15.02
N ARG A 99 -3.29 -8.30 14.90
CA ARG A 99 -3.12 -6.95 15.47
C ARG A 99 -3.44 -5.81 14.48
N GLY A 100 -3.72 -6.14 13.22
CA GLY A 100 -3.96 -5.20 12.12
C GLY A 100 -3.02 -5.45 10.93
N PHE A 101 -3.03 -4.55 9.95
CA PHE A 101 -2.21 -4.67 8.74
C PHE A 101 -2.05 -3.34 8.01
N LEU A 102 -0.97 -3.25 7.23
CA LEU A 102 -0.66 -2.11 6.36
C LEU A 102 -1.01 -2.47 4.92
N LEU A 103 -1.88 -1.68 4.27
CA LEU A 103 -2.27 -1.86 2.87
C LEU A 103 -1.44 -0.98 1.95
N ASP A 104 -0.77 -1.58 0.97
CA ASP A 104 -0.05 -0.91 -0.11
C ASP A 104 -0.61 -1.33 -1.46
N GLY A 105 -1.09 -0.33 -2.22
CA GLY A 105 -1.64 -0.56 -3.54
C GLY A 105 -3.09 -1.06 -3.57
N PHE A 106 -3.82 -0.89 -2.48
CA PHE A 106 -5.26 -1.10 -2.37
C PHE A 106 -5.83 -0.13 -1.32
N PRO A 107 -6.99 0.53 -1.56
CA PRO A 107 -7.76 0.50 -2.82
C PRO A 107 -7.11 1.32 -3.95
N ARG A 108 -7.44 1.01 -5.20
CA ARG A 108 -7.03 1.71 -6.41
C ARG A 108 -8.20 2.24 -7.24
N THR A 109 -9.42 1.87 -6.88
CA THR A 109 -10.67 2.34 -7.49
C THR A 109 -11.67 2.69 -6.39
N PRO A 110 -12.67 3.56 -6.67
CA PRO A 110 -13.74 3.83 -5.72
C PRO A 110 -14.54 2.57 -5.35
N ALA A 111 -14.71 1.66 -6.30
CA ALA A 111 -15.35 0.37 -6.06
C ALA A 111 -14.57 -0.46 -5.02
N GLN A 112 -13.25 -0.54 -5.17
CA GLN A 112 -12.38 -1.21 -4.18
C GLN A 112 -12.44 -0.54 -2.81
N ALA A 113 -12.54 0.79 -2.72
CA ALA A 113 -12.69 1.48 -1.45
C ALA A 113 -13.97 1.04 -0.72
N LYS A 114 -15.09 1.03 -1.43
CA LYS A 114 -16.36 0.55 -0.87
C LYS A 114 -16.29 -0.94 -0.46
N MET A 115 -15.71 -1.79 -1.31
CA MET A 115 -15.54 -3.22 -1.00
C MET A 115 -14.66 -3.45 0.25
N LEU A 116 -13.64 -2.61 0.46
CA LEU A 116 -12.82 -2.65 1.67
C LEU A 116 -13.64 -2.26 2.91
N ASP A 117 -14.44 -1.20 2.81
CA ASP A 117 -15.30 -0.79 3.92
C ASP A 117 -16.30 -1.88 4.30
N ASP A 118 -16.96 -2.49 3.31
CA ASP A 118 -17.89 -3.60 3.53
C ASP A 118 -17.17 -4.78 4.21
N PHE A 119 -15.96 -5.12 3.75
CA PHE A 119 -15.11 -6.16 4.35
C PHE A 119 -14.74 -5.86 5.81
N LEU A 120 -14.32 -4.62 6.11
CA LEU A 120 -13.99 -4.22 7.48
C LEU A 120 -15.24 -4.18 8.37
N ALA A 121 -16.40 -3.80 7.82
CA ALA A 121 -17.68 -3.83 8.53
C ALA A 121 -18.09 -5.28 8.89
N GLU A 122 -17.85 -6.25 8.02
CA GLU A 122 -18.09 -7.67 8.31
C GLU A 122 -17.20 -8.15 9.46
N ARG A 123 -15.91 -7.84 9.42
CA ARG A 123 -14.97 -8.19 10.51
C ARG A 123 -15.42 -7.59 11.85
N THR A 124 -15.92 -6.37 11.84
CA THR A 124 -16.42 -5.72 13.07
C THR A 124 -17.68 -6.43 13.60
N ARG A 125 -18.58 -6.88 12.73
CA ARG A 125 -19.74 -7.68 13.13
C ARG A 125 -19.34 -9.03 13.72
N ASP A 126 -18.24 -9.61 13.26
CA ASP A 126 -17.64 -10.85 13.78
C ASP A 126 -16.83 -10.63 15.09
N GLY A 127 -16.90 -9.43 15.67
CA GLY A 127 -16.28 -9.08 16.95
C GLY A 127 -14.85 -8.53 16.86
N VAL A 128 -14.34 -8.28 15.66
CA VAL A 128 -13.02 -7.70 15.43
C VAL A 128 -13.15 -6.20 15.23
N SER A 129 -12.91 -5.40 16.29
CA SER A 129 -12.87 -3.94 16.14
C SER A 129 -11.71 -3.50 15.24
N CYS A 130 -11.99 -2.69 14.22
CA CYS A 130 -10.98 -2.17 13.29
C CYS A 130 -10.92 -0.64 13.37
N SER A 131 -9.71 -0.09 13.48
CA SER A 131 -9.44 1.34 13.38
C SER A 131 -8.75 1.63 12.06
N LEU A 132 -9.37 2.44 11.22
CA LEU A 132 -8.86 2.77 9.88
C LEU A 132 -8.10 4.09 9.91
N LEU A 133 -6.88 4.11 9.35
CA LEU A 133 -6.11 5.31 9.07
C LEU A 133 -5.71 5.33 7.60
N VAL A 134 -6.00 6.43 6.93
CA VAL A 134 -5.63 6.63 5.53
C VAL A 134 -4.58 7.74 5.42
N ILE A 135 -3.43 7.40 4.86
CA ILE A 135 -2.34 8.34 4.59
C ILE A 135 -2.09 8.39 3.08
N ARG A 136 -2.06 9.58 2.54
CA ARG A 136 -1.73 9.84 1.14
C ARG A 136 -0.35 10.46 1.02
N LEU A 137 0.56 9.77 0.33
CA LEU A 137 1.84 10.35 -0.06
C LEU A 137 1.63 11.20 -1.33
N VAL A 138 1.93 12.47 -1.25
CA VAL A 138 1.89 13.43 -2.36
C VAL A 138 3.31 13.61 -2.88
N VAL A 139 3.52 13.41 -4.17
CA VAL A 139 4.85 13.50 -4.82
C VAL A 139 4.68 14.14 -6.18
N ASN A 140 5.58 15.05 -6.55
CA ASN A 140 5.53 15.70 -7.84
C ASN A 140 5.89 14.74 -8.99
N GLN A 141 5.33 15.01 -10.16
CA GLN A 141 5.48 14.14 -11.33
C GLN A 141 6.95 13.95 -11.78
N PRO A 142 7.81 14.97 -11.84
CA PRO A 142 9.22 14.80 -12.18
C PRO A 142 9.94 13.81 -11.25
N THR A 143 9.71 13.92 -9.93
CA THR A 143 10.27 12.98 -8.95
C THR A 143 9.77 11.55 -9.17
N LEU A 144 8.48 11.37 -9.46
CA LEU A 144 7.90 10.06 -9.75
C LEU A 144 8.55 9.42 -10.98
N LEU A 145 8.68 10.16 -12.08
CA LEU A 145 9.32 9.67 -13.30
C LEU A 145 10.77 9.24 -13.02
N LYS A 146 11.54 10.10 -12.35
CA LYS A 146 12.93 9.82 -11.97
C LYS A 146 13.05 8.57 -11.10
N ARG A 147 12.18 8.43 -10.07
CA ARG A 147 12.18 7.26 -9.16
C ARG A 147 11.81 5.97 -9.87
N LEU A 148 10.84 6.01 -10.80
CA LEU A 148 10.35 4.83 -11.51
C LEU A 148 11.33 4.36 -12.58
N SER A 149 11.89 5.27 -13.38
CA SER A 149 12.85 4.94 -14.43
C SER A 149 14.18 4.39 -13.87
N GLY A 150 14.60 4.89 -12.69
CA GLY A 150 15.79 4.42 -12.00
C GLY A 150 15.57 3.21 -11.07
N ARG A 151 14.35 2.66 -11.01
CA ARG A 151 14.03 1.59 -10.09
C ARG A 151 14.49 0.23 -10.59
N GLN A 152 15.24 -0.46 -9.75
CA GLN A 152 15.62 -1.86 -9.95
C GLN A 152 15.19 -2.69 -8.75
N HIS A 153 15.05 -3.98 -8.92
CA HIS A 153 14.76 -4.90 -7.82
C HIS A 153 15.56 -6.19 -7.96
N CYS A 154 15.81 -6.80 -6.81
CA CYS A 154 16.36 -8.15 -6.76
C CYS A 154 15.24 -9.17 -6.98
N PRO A 155 15.35 -10.08 -7.97
CA PRO A 155 14.33 -11.12 -8.19
C PRO A 155 14.28 -12.16 -7.06
N ALA A 156 15.38 -12.37 -6.33
CA ALA A 156 15.48 -13.32 -5.23
C ALA A 156 14.93 -12.74 -3.91
N CYS A 157 15.56 -11.70 -3.35
CA CYS A 157 15.19 -11.15 -2.03
C CYS A 157 14.17 -10.01 -2.09
N ARG A 158 13.74 -9.56 -3.27
CA ARG A 158 12.76 -8.48 -3.51
C ARG A 158 13.16 -7.10 -2.98
N LYS A 159 14.43 -6.89 -2.62
CA LYS A 159 14.91 -5.56 -2.27
C LYS A 159 14.82 -4.63 -3.47
N ILE A 160 14.40 -3.40 -3.20
CA ILE A 160 14.26 -2.35 -4.21
C ILE A 160 15.47 -1.44 -4.11
N TYR A 161 16.03 -1.12 -5.24
CA TYR A 161 17.14 -0.18 -5.44
C TYR A 161 16.67 0.97 -6.34
N SER A 162 17.31 2.11 -6.16
CA SER A 162 17.09 3.30 -6.99
C SER A 162 18.44 3.95 -7.19
N ALA A 163 18.75 4.35 -8.40
CA ALA A 163 20.01 4.98 -8.74
C ALA A 163 20.33 6.22 -7.86
N ASP A 164 19.29 6.97 -7.48
CA ASP A 164 19.47 8.22 -6.73
C ASP A 164 19.29 8.08 -5.20
N LEU A 165 18.32 7.26 -4.77
CA LEU A 165 17.95 7.21 -3.35
C LEU A 165 18.62 6.05 -2.59
N ARG A 166 18.85 4.95 -3.27
CA ARG A 166 19.44 3.74 -2.70
C ARG A 166 20.16 2.94 -3.78
N PRO A 167 21.31 3.45 -4.28
CA PRO A 167 22.10 2.70 -5.23
C PRO A 167 22.65 1.39 -4.59
N PRO A 168 22.81 0.32 -5.37
CA PRO A 168 23.53 -0.85 -4.91
C PRO A 168 25.02 -0.53 -4.74
N GLN A 169 25.70 -1.20 -3.82
CA GLN A 169 27.16 -1.04 -3.61
C GLN A 169 27.94 -1.39 -4.87
N LEU A 170 27.56 -2.45 -5.55
CA LEU A 170 28.08 -2.83 -6.86
C LEU A 170 26.99 -2.64 -7.93
N PRO A 171 27.22 -1.84 -8.96
CA PRO A 171 26.23 -1.58 -10.00
C PRO A 171 25.60 -2.85 -10.58
N GLY A 172 24.29 -2.94 -10.53
CA GLY A 172 23.52 -4.06 -11.10
C GLY A 172 23.49 -5.33 -10.25
N LEU A 173 24.07 -5.35 -9.04
CA LEU A 173 24.06 -6.50 -8.13
C LEU A 173 23.33 -6.16 -6.83
N CYS A 174 22.66 -7.15 -6.27
CA CYS A 174 21.99 -7.04 -4.98
C CYS A 174 23.00 -7.10 -3.84
N ASP A 175 23.02 -6.11 -2.94
CA ASP A 175 23.92 -6.04 -1.78
C ASP A 175 23.68 -7.16 -0.77
N PHE A 176 22.53 -7.84 -0.85
CA PHE A 176 22.13 -8.84 0.14
C PHE A 176 22.45 -10.28 -0.29
N ASP A 177 22.24 -10.62 -1.55
CA ASP A 177 22.39 -11.98 -2.07
C ASP A 177 23.23 -12.08 -3.35
N GLY A 178 23.77 -10.96 -3.83
CA GLY A 178 24.60 -10.91 -5.04
C GLY A 178 23.86 -11.15 -6.36
N SER A 179 22.54 -11.35 -6.33
CA SER A 179 21.75 -11.57 -7.54
C SER A 179 21.75 -10.35 -8.46
N LYS A 180 21.69 -10.57 -9.77
CA LYS A 180 21.56 -9.51 -10.76
C LYS A 180 20.24 -8.75 -10.57
N LEU A 181 20.34 -7.42 -10.46
CA LEU A 181 19.16 -6.55 -10.38
C LEU A 181 18.47 -6.45 -11.73
N VAL A 182 17.14 -6.38 -11.70
CA VAL A 182 16.30 -6.28 -12.91
C VAL A 182 15.33 -5.12 -12.78
N ILE A 183 14.97 -4.53 -13.92
CA ILE A 183 13.88 -3.55 -14.02
C ILE A 183 12.55 -4.33 -14.06
N ARG A 184 11.53 -3.85 -13.38
CA ARG A 184 10.19 -4.44 -13.46
C ARG A 184 9.59 -4.23 -14.86
N GLU A 185 8.84 -5.19 -15.34
CA GLU A 185 8.15 -5.03 -16.65
C GLU A 185 7.17 -3.84 -16.64
N ASP A 186 6.51 -3.61 -15.51
CA ASP A 186 5.59 -2.48 -15.31
C ASP A 186 6.29 -1.14 -15.03
N ASP A 187 7.62 -1.07 -15.07
CA ASP A 187 8.42 0.16 -14.98
C ASP A 187 9.09 0.55 -16.32
N ARG A 188 8.59 0.04 -17.42
CA ARG A 188 8.94 0.56 -18.75
C ARG A 188 8.29 1.92 -18.94
N GLU A 189 8.96 2.85 -19.64
CA GLU A 189 8.56 4.26 -19.75
C GLU A 189 7.09 4.44 -20.17
N GLU A 190 6.67 3.74 -21.22
CA GLU A 190 5.28 3.78 -21.69
C GLU A 190 4.27 3.29 -20.63
N THR A 191 4.66 2.28 -19.85
CA THR A 191 3.82 1.72 -18.79
C THR A 191 3.77 2.64 -17.58
N ILE A 192 4.88 3.32 -17.25
CA ILE A 192 4.93 4.33 -16.17
C ILE A 192 3.89 5.40 -16.38
N LEU A 193 3.89 6.04 -17.58
CA LEU A 193 2.93 7.09 -17.90
C LEU A 193 1.47 6.61 -17.80
N LYS A 194 1.20 5.42 -18.28
CA LYS A 194 -0.13 4.79 -18.19
C LYS A 194 -0.58 4.60 -16.74
N ARG A 195 0.31 4.11 -15.91
CA ARG A 195 0.04 3.90 -14.46
C ARG A 195 -0.21 5.21 -13.73
N LEU A 196 0.54 6.26 -14.04
CA LEU A 196 0.33 7.60 -13.46
C LEU A 196 -1.01 8.17 -13.89
N CYS A 197 -1.36 8.08 -15.19
CA CYS A 197 -2.65 8.53 -15.71
C CYS A 197 -3.82 7.79 -15.04
N ILE A 198 -3.76 6.47 -14.91
CA ILE A 198 -4.77 5.67 -14.23
C ILE A 198 -4.89 6.11 -12.76
N TYR A 199 -3.78 6.32 -12.07
CA TYR A 199 -3.79 6.79 -10.69
C TYR A 199 -4.49 8.15 -10.55
N GLU A 200 -4.13 9.13 -11.39
CA GLU A 200 -4.71 10.47 -11.37
C GLU A 200 -6.24 10.45 -11.58
N GLN A 201 -6.72 9.59 -12.47
CA GLN A 201 -8.15 9.43 -12.73
C GLN A 201 -8.92 8.82 -11.55
N GLN A 202 -8.27 7.99 -10.73
CA GLN A 202 -8.93 7.23 -9.67
C GLN A 202 -8.75 7.83 -8.27
N ILE A 203 -7.73 8.66 -8.06
CA ILE A 203 -7.36 9.06 -6.70
C ILE A 203 -8.36 10.03 -6.05
N SER A 204 -8.88 11.00 -6.81
CA SER A 204 -9.77 12.02 -6.24
C SER A 204 -11.02 11.43 -5.60
N PRO A 205 -11.80 10.55 -6.26
CA PRO A 205 -12.98 9.95 -5.64
C PRO A 205 -12.65 9.02 -4.47
N ILE A 206 -11.46 8.38 -4.44
CA ILE A 206 -11.01 7.58 -3.28
C ILE A 206 -10.72 8.50 -2.08
N VAL A 207 -10.01 9.61 -2.32
CA VAL A 207 -9.70 10.60 -1.27
C VAL A 207 -10.98 11.22 -0.74
N GLU A 208 -11.92 11.62 -1.61
CA GLU A 208 -13.22 12.14 -1.20
C GLU A 208 -14.01 11.14 -0.34
N HIS A 209 -14.00 9.87 -0.74
CA HIS A 209 -14.66 8.80 0.00
C HIS A 209 -14.13 8.74 1.44
N TYR A 210 -12.81 8.60 1.62
CA TYR A 210 -12.21 8.49 2.95
C TYR A 210 -12.23 9.80 3.74
N THR A 211 -12.23 10.96 3.09
CA THR A 211 -12.41 12.25 3.78
C THR A 211 -13.78 12.35 4.45
N ARG A 212 -14.84 11.77 3.84
CA ARG A 212 -16.18 11.73 4.46
C ARG A 212 -16.25 10.75 5.64
N VAL A 213 -15.47 9.69 5.61
CA VAL A 213 -15.54 8.60 6.59
C VAL A 213 -14.69 8.86 7.84
N GLY A 214 -13.60 9.61 7.71
CA GLY A 214 -12.72 9.82 8.85
C GLY A 214 -11.52 10.71 8.58
N GLY A 215 -11.31 11.08 7.32
CA GLY A 215 -10.22 11.94 6.90
C GLY A 215 -9.04 11.18 6.31
N VAL A 216 -8.27 11.92 5.51
CA VAL A 216 -7.04 11.48 4.88
C VAL A 216 -5.92 12.40 5.32
N ALA A 217 -4.86 11.85 5.89
CA ALA A 217 -3.66 12.61 6.19
C ALA A 217 -2.78 12.67 4.94
N GLU A 218 -2.46 13.88 4.47
CA GLU A 218 -1.53 14.07 3.36
C GLU A 218 -0.12 14.33 3.86
N ILE A 219 0.85 13.63 3.30
CA ILE A 219 2.27 13.76 3.66
C ILE A 219 3.07 14.00 2.39
N ASP A 220 3.95 15.00 2.43
CA ASP A 220 4.88 15.31 1.35
C ASP A 220 5.91 14.17 1.20
N GLY A 221 5.77 13.41 0.13
CA GLY A 221 6.65 12.29 -0.20
C GLY A 221 7.85 12.67 -1.07
N ASP A 222 8.04 13.95 -1.40
CA ASP A 222 9.24 14.41 -2.12
C ASP A 222 10.47 14.50 -1.20
N ARG A 223 10.26 14.57 0.10
CA ARG A 223 11.30 14.68 1.14
C ARG A 223 12.09 13.39 1.34
N LEU A 224 13.08 13.43 2.23
CA LEU A 224 13.91 12.28 2.59
C LEU A 224 13.05 11.17 3.21
N VAL A 225 13.46 9.93 2.98
CA VAL A 225 12.71 8.74 3.45
C VAL A 225 12.47 8.77 4.95
N GLU A 226 13.46 9.21 5.71
CA GLU A 226 13.44 9.30 7.18
C GLU A 226 12.43 10.37 7.66
N GLU A 227 12.38 11.52 7.01
CA GLU A 227 11.45 12.61 7.34
C GLU A 227 10.00 12.18 7.07
N VAL A 228 9.76 11.59 5.90
CA VAL A 228 8.44 11.03 5.54
C VAL A 228 8.02 9.96 6.56
N SER A 229 8.95 9.10 6.97
CA SER A 229 8.68 8.07 7.97
C SER A 229 8.32 8.67 9.34
N ALA A 230 9.04 9.71 9.76
CA ALA A 230 8.77 10.42 11.02
C ALA A 230 7.37 11.06 11.01
N ASP A 231 6.98 11.68 9.89
CA ASP A 231 5.65 12.29 9.76
C ASP A 231 4.51 11.26 9.78
N ILE A 232 4.73 10.11 9.12
CA ILE A 232 3.77 9.00 9.17
C ILE A 232 3.60 8.50 10.61
N ILE A 233 4.71 8.24 11.31
CA ILE A 233 4.71 7.79 12.70
C ILE A 233 4.06 8.83 13.60
N GLY A 234 4.40 10.12 13.45
CA GLY A 234 3.80 11.21 14.20
C GLY A 234 2.28 11.33 13.97
N THR A 235 1.82 11.07 12.76
CA THR A 235 0.38 11.02 12.44
C THR A 235 -0.29 9.84 13.14
N ILE A 236 0.31 8.65 13.11
CA ILE A 236 -0.20 7.46 13.80
C ILE A 236 -0.28 7.71 15.30
N GLN A 237 0.76 8.31 15.90
CA GLN A 237 0.80 8.62 17.34
C GLN A 237 -0.30 9.59 17.76
N LYS A 238 -0.57 10.61 16.96
CA LYS A 238 -1.65 11.59 17.23
C LYS A 238 -3.02 10.94 17.19
N MET A 239 -3.24 10.04 16.22
CA MET A 239 -4.54 9.40 16.00
C MET A 239 -4.74 8.19 16.92
N PHE A 240 -3.67 7.47 17.25
CA PHE A 240 -3.68 6.23 18.04
C PHE A 240 -2.56 6.22 19.07
N PRO A 241 -2.66 7.04 20.14
CA PRO A 241 -1.58 7.23 21.12
C PRO A 241 -1.13 5.94 21.82
N PHE A 242 -1.98 4.93 21.86
CA PHE A 242 -1.71 3.68 22.59
C PHE A 242 -1.02 2.59 21.74
N MET A 243 -0.89 2.77 20.42
CA MET A 243 -0.39 1.69 19.54
C MET A 243 1.14 1.58 19.47
N LEU A 244 1.88 2.58 19.88
CA LEU A 244 3.36 2.61 19.86
C LEU A 244 4.00 2.47 21.25
N GLN A 245 3.20 2.15 22.29
CA GLN A 245 3.68 2.00 23.66
C GLN A 245 3.93 0.55 24.10
N GLN A 246 3.99 -0.39 23.14
CA GLN A 246 4.21 -1.81 23.45
C GLN A 246 5.57 -2.30 22.95
#